data_df12e461588279f2281e40589288cbbf
#
_entry.id   df12e461588279f2281e40589288cbbf
#
_cell.length_a   1.000
_cell.length_b   1.000
_cell.length_c   1.000
_cell.angle_alpha   90.00
_cell.angle_beta   90.00
_cell.angle_gamma   90.00
#
_symmetry.space_group_name_H-M   'P 1'
#
loop_
_entity.id
_entity.type
_entity.pdbx_description
1 polymer ?
#
loop_
_entity_poly.entity_id
_entity_poly.type
_entity_poly.pdbx_seq_one_letter_code
_entity_poly.pdbx_strand_id
1 'polypeptide(L)'
;MPSFVKQSLAGLRVLLVLTVITGVLYPAGIWAVSRLPGLHGNAEAVDTTLVAVAREGGGYFVPRPSAATLPASGGSNKSEVNADYDQVVAQRKAEVAQREGVAESAVPQDAVTASASGLDPDISPAYAQLQVPRVARERGLPEQRVRELVAAATSGRALGFVGEETVNVTELNRALDAGA
;
A
#
# COMPACT_ATOMS: atom_id res chain seq x y z
N MET A 1 -30.07 -36.39 33.88
CA MET A 1 -29.26 -36.17 32.67
C MET A 1 -27.80 -36.22 33.05
N PRO A 2 -26.95 -36.95 32.31
CA PRO A 2 -25.50 -36.94 32.57
C PRO A 2 -24.95 -35.52 32.54
N SER A 3 -23.95 -35.24 33.37
CA SER A 3 -23.32 -33.89 33.47
C SER A 3 -22.83 -33.39 32.11
N PHE A 4 -22.34 -34.29 31.28
CA PHE A 4 -21.89 -34.02 29.91
C PHE A 4 -22.99 -33.36 29.04
N VAL A 5 -24.21 -33.88 29.01
CA VAL A 5 -25.30 -33.31 28.22
C VAL A 5 -25.68 -31.90 28.68
N LYS A 6 -25.65 -31.63 30.00
CA LYS A 6 -25.92 -30.30 30.55
C LYS A 6 -24.84 -29.31 30.16
N GLN A 7 -23.57 -29.73 30.19
CA GLN A 7 -22.44 -28.89 29.78
C GLN A 7 -22.44 -28.62 28.27
N SER A 8 -22.72 -29.63 27.43
CA SER A 8 -22.83 -29.47 25.98
C SER A 8 -23.97 -28.51 25.60
N LEU A 9 -25.13 -28.61 26.26
CA LEU A 9 -26.23 -27.68 26.07
C LEU A 9 -25.90 -26.25 26.51
N ALA A 10 -25.18 -26.08 27.60
CA ALA A 10 -24.72 -24.78 28.07
C ALA A 10 -23.71 -24.19 27.06
N GLY A 11 -22.74 -24.99 26.58
CA GLY A 11 -21.80 -24.57 25.54
C GLY A 11 -22.49 -24.17 24.23
N LEU A 12 -23.48 -24.97 23.80
CA LEU A 12 -24.24 -24.65 22.59
C LEU A 12 -25.01 -23.34 22.73
N ARG A 13 -25.63 -23.07 23.90
CA ARG A 13 -26.31 -21.80 24.15
C ARG A 13 -25.35 -20.62 24.07
N VAL A 14 -24.18 -20.71 24.71
CA VAL A 14 -23.17 -19.65 24.65
C VAL A 14 -22.71 -19.44 23.21
N LEU A 15 -22.44 -20.51 22.46
CA LEU A 15 -22.06 -20.42 21.07
C LEU A 15 -23.11 -19.71 20.23
N LEU A 16 -24.38 -20.09 20.34
CA LEU A 16 -25.47 -19.45 19.62
C LEU A 16 -25.63 -17.96 19.98
N VAL A 17 -25.55 -17.61 21.28
CA VAL A 17 -25.62 -16.22 21.73
C VAL A 17 -24.45 -15.41 21.15
N LEU A 18 -23.23 -15.92 21.23
CA LEU A 18 -22.07 -15.24 20.67
C LEU A 18 -22.16 -15.13 19.15
N THR A 19 -22.65 -16.15 18.46
CA THR A 19 -22.86 -16.09 17.01
C THR A 19 -23.86 -14.99 16.64
N VAL A 20 -24.94 -14.84 17.37
CA VAL A 20 -25.90 -13.74 17.13
C VAL A 20 -25.25 -12.38 17.42
N ILE A 21 -24.54 -12.25 18.52
CA ILE A 21 -23.89 -10.98 18.89
C ILE A 21 -22.84 -10.59 17.85
N THR A 22 -21.92 -11.50 17.52
CA THR A 22 -20.77 -11.18 16.64
C THR A 22 -21.11 -11.28 15.17
N GLY A 23 -22.04 -12.15 14.78
CA GLY A 23 -22.37 -12.38 13.38
C GLY A 23 -23.57 -11.54 12.86
N VAL A 24 -24.39 -11.02 13.77
CA VAL A 24 -25.59 -10.25 13.37
C VAL A 24 -25.59 -8.86 14.02
N LEU A 25 -25.58 -8.79 15.36
CA LEU A 25 -25.75 -7.50 16.05
C LEU A 25 -24.56 -6.57 15.84
N TYR A 26 -23.35 -7.09 15.91
CA TYR A 26 -22.13 -6.29 15.70
C TYR A 26 -22.04 -5.76 14.25
N PRO A 27 -22.13 -6.57 13.19
CA PRO A 27 -22.13 -6.05 11.82
C PRO A 27 -23.28 -5.08 11.54
N ALA A 28 -24.48 -5.35 12.04
CA ALA A 28 -25.61 -4.45 11.90
C ALA A 28 -25.39 -3.11 12.63
N GLY A 29 -24.75 -3.14 13.79
CA GLY A 29 -24.35 -1.94 14.54
C GLY A 29 -23.33 -1.10 13.78
N ILE A 30 -22.29 -1.73 13.24
CA ILE A 30 -21.27 -1.06 12.42
C ILE A 30 -21.93 -0.47 11.15
N TRP A 31 -22.78 -1.24 10.48
CA TRP A 31 -23.52 -0.75 9.32
C TRP A 31 -24.38 0.48 9.66
N ALA A 32 -25.12 0.45 10.76
CA ALA A 32 -25.94 1.57 11.18
C ALA A 32 -25.11 2.83 11.49
N VAL A 33 -23.97 2.67 12.18
CA VAL A 33 -23.03 3.76 12.46
C VAL A 33 -22.44 4.33 11.16
N SER A 34 -22.08 3.48 10.20
CA SER A 34 -21.55 3.92 8.91
C SER A 34 -22.54 4.77 8.10
N ARG A 35 -23.85 4.74 8.42
CA ARG A 35 -24.89 5.56 7.75
C ARG A 35 -25.10 6.93 8.40
N LEU A 36 -24.40 7.24 9.49
CA LEU A 36 -24.52 8.56 10.11
C LEU A 36 -23.97 9.66 9.19
N PRO A 37 -24.60 10.87 9.19
CA PRO A 37 -24.09 12.02 8.44
C PRO A 37 -22.60 12.30 8.80
N GLY A 38 -21.76 12.48 7.77
CA GLY A 38 -20.31 12.68 7.93
C GLY A 38 -19.47 11.40 7.97
N LEU A 39 -20.07 10.23 8.29
CA LEU A 39 -19.37 8.94 8.22
C LEU A 39 -19.73 8.17 6.94
N HIS A 40 -20.93 8.35 6.41
CA HIS A 40 -21.42 7.62 5.25
C HIS A 40 -20.54 7.81 4.01
N GLY A 41 -20.15 9.03 3.72
CA GLY A 41 -19.26 9.33 2.60
C GLY A 41 -17.90 8.61 2.71
N ASN A 42 -17.33 8.58 3.90
CA ASN A 42 -16.06 7.89 4.16
C ASN A 42 -16.18 6.36 4.11
N ALA A 43 -17.33 5.82 4.53
CA ALA A 43 -17.57 4.37 4.52
C ALA A 43 -17.78 3.80 3.10
N GLU A 44 -18.24 4.62 2.16
CA GLU A 44 -18.46 4.24 0.76
C GLU A 44 -17.42 4.83 -0.20
N ALA A 45 -16.58 5.75 0.27
CA ALA A 45 -15.51 6.30 -0.55
C ALA A 45 -14.48 5.21 -0.85
N VAL A 46 -14.29 4.94 -2.13
CA VAL A 46 -13.11 4.21 -2.61
C VAL A 46 -11.98 5.22 -2.68
N ASP A 47 -11.28 5.41 -1.56
CA ASP A 47 -10.07 6.22 -1.57
C ASP A 47 -8.95 5.43 -2.23
N THR A 48 -8.70 5.77 -3.49
CA THR A 48 -7.62 5.15 -4.27
C THR A 48 -6.23 5.58 -3.80
N THR A 49 -6.10 6.52 -2.86
CA THR A 49 -4.78 6.87 -2.28
C THR A 49 -4.24 5.78 -1.36
N LEU A 50 -5.09 4.89 -0.85
CA LEU A 50 -4.71 3.74 -0.02
C LEU A 50 -4.16 2.55 -0.83
N VAL A 51 -4.20 2.62 -2.15
CA VAL A 51 -3.79 1.54 -3.05
C VAL A 51 -2.85 2.06 -4.11
N ALA A 52 -1.79 1.31 -4.37
CA ALA A 52 -0.88 1.57 -5.47
C ALA A 52 -1.59 1.43 -6.82
N VAL A 53 -1.69 2.52 -7.56
CA VAL A 53 -2.20 2.53 -8.93
C VAL A 53 -1.02 2.77 -9.86
N ALA A 54 -0.58 1.72 -10.54
CA ALA A 54 0.42 1.84 -11.58
C ALA A 54 -0.13 2.67 -12.74
N ARG A 55 0.68 3.61 -13.21
CA ARG A 55 0.37 4.43 -14.38
C ARG A 55 1.33 4.09 -15.52
N GLU A 56 0.84 4.12 -16.74
CA GLU A 56 1.67 3.89 -17.91
C GLU A 56 2.40 5.17 -18.33
N GLY A 57 3.63 4.99 -18.85
CA GLY A 57 4.46 6.08 -19.37
C GLY A 57 5.55 6.54 -18.41
N GLY A 58 6.62 7.10 -18.96
CA GLY A 58 7.82 7.54 -18.23
C GLY A 58 7.62 8.75 -17.32
N GLY A 59 6.54 9.51 -17.52
CA GLY A 59 6.25 10.73 -16.76
C GLY A 59 5.60 10.53 -15.39
N TYR A 60 5.52 9.29 -14.89
CA TYR A 60 4.92 8.98 -13.60
C TYR A 60 5.88 8.30 -12.64
N PHE A 61 5.68 8.52 -11.34
CA PHE A 61 6.35 7.74 -10.31
C PHE A 61 5.80 6.32 -10.28
N VAL A 62 6.69 5.37 -10.15
CA VAL A 62 6.38 3.94 -10.13
C VAL A 62 6.35 3.46 -8.68
N PRO A 63 5.30 2.75 -8.25
CA PRO A 63 5.23 2.19 -6.90
C PRO A 63 6.16 0.98 -6.73
N ARG A 64 6.13 0.37 -5.55
CA ARG A 64 6.75 -0.93 -5.29
C ARG A 64 6.18 -2.02 -6.19
N PRO A 65 6.94 -3.10 -6.47
CA PRO A 65 6.42 -4.25 -7.19
C PRO A 65 5.14 -4.79 -6.53
N SER A 66 4.08 -4.96 -7.32
CA SER A 66 2.83 -5.55 -6.84
C SER A 66 2.92 -7.07 -6.88
N ALA A 67 2.53 -7.73 -5.79
CA ALA A 67 2.36 -9.18 -5.72
C ALA A 67 0.89 -9.60 -5.85
N ALA A 68 -0.03 -8.65 -5.88
CA ALA A 68 -1.46 -8.87 -5.93
C ALA A 68 -2.10 -8.12 -7.09
N THR A 69 -3.26 -8.59 -7.53
CA THR A 69 -4.09 -7.95 -8.55
C THR A 69 -5.46 -7.66 -7.95
N LEU A 70 -5.91 -6.40 -8.05
CA LEU A 70 -7.22 -6.01 -7.54
C LEU A 70 -8.36 -6.90 -8.09
N PRO A 71 -9.34 -7.24 -7.28
CA PRO A 71 -9.61 -6.78 -5.91
C PRO A 71 -8.90 -7.58 -4.81
N ALA A 72 -8.02 -8.54 -5.14
CA ALA A 72 -7.30 -9.34 -4.16
C ALA A 72 -6.07 -8.58 -3.62
N SER A 73 -5.80 -8.75 -2.33
CA SER A 73 -4.60 -8.26 -1.65
C SER A 73 -3.82 -9.46 -1.11
N GLY A 74 -2.50 -9.42 -1.18
CA GLY A 74 -1.66 -10.49 -0.64
C GLY A 74 -0.18 -10.25 -0.91
N GLY A 75 0.66 -10.68 0.02
CA GLY A 75 2.11 -10.62 -0.12
C GLY A 75 2.66 -11.67 -1.08
N SER A 76 3.89 -11.47 -1.51
CA SER A 76 4.59 -12.41 -2.40
C SER A 76 4.91 -13.76 -1.73
N ASN A 77 4.87 -13.82 -0.39
CA ASN A 77 5.28 -14.99 0.42
C ASN A 77 6.70 -15.51 0.07
N LYS A 78 7.57 -14.62 -0.42
CA LYS A 78 8.96 -14.92 -0.77
C LYS A 78 9.89 -14.47 0.36
N SER A 79 10.91 -15.27 0.61
CA SER A 79 11.93 -15.02 1.63
C SER A 79 13.27 -14.72 0.96
N GLU A 80 14.10 -13.93 1.61
CA GLU A 80 15.48 -13.63 1.19
C GLU A 80 16.39 -14.85 1.11
N VAL A 81 16.00 -15.96 1.74
CA VAL A 81 16.76 -17.23 1.64
C VAL A 81 16.29 -18.12 0.46
N ASN A 82 15.45 -17.62 -0.40
CA ASN A 82 14.96 -18.35 -1.58
C ASN A 82 15.76 -17.95 -2.82
N ALA A 83 16.58 -18.85 -3.34
CA ALA A 83 17.45 -18.58 -4.50
C ALA A 83 16.69 -18.14 -5.76
N ASP A 84 15.46 -18.64 -5.99
CA ASP A 84 14.64 -18.18 -7.10
C ASP A 84 14.20 -16.73 -6.92
N TYR A 85 14.03 -16.29 -5.66
CA TYR A 85 13.67 -14.90 -5.37
C TYR A 85 14.85 -13.95 -5.57
N ASP A 86 16.07 -14.39 -5.28
CA ASP A 86 17.29 -13.61 -5.54
C ASP A 86 17.42 -13.24 -7.01
N GLN A 87 17.11 -14.17 -7.90
CA GLN A 87 17.10 -13.91 -9.35
C GLN A 87 16.05 -12.87 -9.75
N VAL A 88 14.85 -12.94 -9.17
CA VAL A 88 13.79 -11.96 -9.42
C VAL A 88 14.18 -10.57 -8.91
N VAL A 89 14.80 -10.50 -7.73
CA VAL A 89 15.29 -9.23 -7.16
C VAL A 89 16.42 -8.65 -8.02
N ALA A 90 17.36 -9.48 -8.46
CA ALA A 90 18.46 -9.05 -9.34
C ALA A 90 17.93 -8.52 -10.69
N GLN A 91 16.98 -9.22 -11.30
CA GLN A 91 16.35 -8.77 -12.54
C GLN A 91 15.63 -7.43 -12.35
N ARG A 92 14.80 -7.29 -11.31
CA ARG A 92 14.11 -6.02 -11.00
C ARG A 92 15.08 -4.89 -10.75
N LYS A 93 16.21 -5.18 -10.10
CA LYS A 93 17.26 -4.20 -9.82
C LYS A 93 17.89 -3.68 -11.10
N ALA A 94 18.20 -4.57 -12.04
CA ALA A 94 18.70 -4.20 -13.36
C ALA A 94 17.66 -3.37 -14.16
N GLU A 95 16.38 -3.77 -14.13
CA GLU A 95 15.28 -3.04 -14.79
C GLU A 95 15.10 -1.63 -14.24
N VAL A 96 15.12 -1.46 -12.90
CA VAL A 96 15.03 -0.15 -12.26
C VAL A 96 16.26 0.69 -12.59
N ALA A 97 17.47 0.13 -12.49
CA ALA A 97 18.72 0.80 -12.82
C ALA A 97 18.73 1.32 -14.27
N GLN A 98 18.29 0.49 -15.20
CA GLN A 98 18.16 0.86 -16.62
C GLN A 98 17.12 1.97 -16.82
N ARG A 99 15.93 1.84 -16.22
CA ARG A 99 14.85 2.82 -16.33
C ARG A 99 15.24 4.19 -15.78
N GLU A 100 15.91 4.23 -14.64
CA GLU A 100 16.30 5.48 -13.99
C GLU A 100 17.69 5.99 -14.44
N GLY A 101 18.46 5.20 -15.21
CA GLY A 101 19.78 5.58 -15.69
C GLY A 101 20.85 5.65 -14.59
N VAL A 102 20.77 4.76 -13.61
CA VAL A 102 21.68 4.72 -12.45
C VAL A 102 22.39 3.37 -12.33
N ALA A 103 23.43 3.29 -11.48
CA ALA A 103 24.03 2.02 -11.15
C ALA A 103 23.08 1.16 -10.30
N GLU A 104 23.13 -0.17 -10.45
CA GLU A 104 22.31 -1.09 -9.65
C GLU A 104 22.51 -0.91 -8.13
N SER A 105 23.75 -0.55 -7.71
CA SER A 105 24.06 -0.28 -6.31
C SER A 105 23.30 0.92 -5.72
N ALA A 106 22.79 1.82 -6.55
CA ALA A 106 21.99 2.98 -6.13
C ALA A 106 20.50 2.67 -6.01
N VAL A 107 20.04 1.49 -6.44
CA VAL A 107 18.61 1.10 -6.41
C VAL A 107 18.23 0.72 -4.98
N PRO A 108 17.26 1.41 -4.36
CA PRO A 108 16.78 1.10 -3.01
C PRO A 108 16.05 -0.24 -2.95
N GLN A 109 16.01 -0.85 -1.77
CA GLN A 109 15.44 -2.17 -1.56
C GLN A 109 13.93 -2.23 -1.85
N ASP A 110 13.19 -1.20 -1.48
CA ASP A 110 11.75 -1.11 -1.72
C ASP A 110 11.39 -0.98 -3.21
N ALA A 111 12.31 -0.55 -4.06
CA ALA A 111 12.13 -0.54 -5.50
C ALA A 111 12.01 -1.94 -6.13
N VAL A 112 12.51 -2.97 -5.43
CA VAL A 112 12.63 -4.35 -5.95
C VAL A 112 11.85 -5.39 -5.14
N THR A 113 11.38 -5.03 -3.94
CA THR A 113 10.63 -5.91 -3.05
C THR A 113 9.16 -5.53 -2.98
N ALA A 114 8.27 -6.53 -3.06
CA ALA A 114 6.84 -6.31 -2.89
C ALA A 114 6.50 -5.99 -1.42
N SER A 115 5.46 -5.19 -1.20
CA SER A 115 4.91 -4.96 0.13
C SER A 115 4.16 -6.18 0.65
N ALA A 116 3.87 -6.21 1.96
CA ALA A 116 3.10 -7.29 2.59
C ALA A 116 1.65 -7.35 2.06
N SER A 117 1.04 -6.22 1.74
CA SER A 117 -0.28 -6.16 1.11
C SER A 117 -0.24 -6.46 -0.39
N GLY A 118 0.92 -6.29 -1.05
CA GLY A 118 1.08 -6.33 -2.49
C GLY A 118 0.47 -5.14 -3.24
N LEU A 119 -0.10 -4.17 -2.54
CA LEU A 119 -0.82 -3.02 -3.09
C LEU A 119 -0.46 -1.69 -2.43
N ASP A 120 0.62 -1.66 -1.65
CA ASP A 120 1.07 -0.49 -0.89
C ASP A 120 1.42 0.68 -1.83
N PRO A 121 0.79 1.84 -1.69
CA PRO A 121 1.08 3.02 -2.49
C PRO A 121 2.35 3.75 -2.05
N ASP A 122 2.90 3.40 -0.90
CA ASP A 122 4.01 4.11 -0.28
C ASP A 122 5.36 3.54 -0.71
N ILE A 123 6.28 4.44 -1.03
CA ILE A 123 7.68 4.14 -1.33
C ILE A 123 8.60 4.94 -0.39
N SER A 124 9.85 4.52 -0.30
CA SER A 124 10.85 5.29 0.45
C SER A 124 11.13 6.65 -0.21
N PRO A 125 11.49 7.69 0.56
CA PRO A 125 11.99 8.94 0.01
C PRO A 125 13.19 8.76 -0.93
N ALA A 126 14.06 7.78 -0.65
CA ALA A 126 15.19 7.43 -1.50
C ALA A 126 14.73 6.94 -2.89
N TYR A 127 13.72 6.08 -2.94
CA TYR A 127 13.18 5.61 -4.22
C TYR A 127 12.42 6.70 -4.97
N ALA A 128 11.71 7.58 -4.27
CA ALA A 128 11.07 8.74 -4.89
C ALA A 128 12.12 9.68 -5.51
N GLN A 129 13.19 10.03 -4.77
CA GLN A 129 14.25 10.91 -5.27
C GLN A 129 15.00 10.31 -6.47
N LEU A 130 15.19 8.99 -6.50
CA LEU A 130 15.80 8.30 -7.63
C LEU A 130 15.04 8.52 -8.95
N GLN A 131 13.72 8.64 -8.89
CA GLN A 131 12.84 8.77 -10.04
C GLN A 131 12.69 10.23 -10.53
N VAL A 132 13.05 11.22 -9.70
CA VAL A 132 12.89 12.66 -10.02
C VAL A 132 13.47 13.06 -11.38
N PRO A 133 14.73 12.71 -11.73
CA PRO A 133 15.31 13.16 -13.00
C PRO A 133 14.55 12.64 -14.22
N ARG A 134 14.10 11.39 -14.19
CA ARG A 134 13.30 10.82 -15.27
C ARG A 134 11.95 11.51 -15.39
N VAL A 135 11.21 11.64 -14.28
CA VAL A 135 9.88 12.26 -14.29
C VAL A 135 9.97 13.70 -14.76
N ALA A 136 10.95 14.47 -14.29
CA ALA A 136 11.19 15.85 -14.69
C ALA A 136 11.42 15.96 -16.20
N ARG A 137 12.30 15.12 -16.73
CA ARG A 137 12.61 15.08 -18.18
C ARG A 137 11.37 14.72 -19.02
N GLU A 138 10.66 13.66 -18.67
CA GLU A 138 9.49 13.18 -19.43
C GLU A 138 8.31 14.15 -19.39
N ARG A 139 8.19 14.93 -18.31
CA ARG A 139 7.15 15.96 -18.15
C ARG A 139 7.59 17.34 -18.61
N GLY A 140 8.86 17.55 -18.95
CA GLY A 140 9.39 18.87 -19.27
C GLY A 140 9.36 19.85 -18.09
N LEU A 141 9.39 19.34 -16.87
CA LEU A 141 9.38 20.15 -15.65
C LEU A 141 10.79 20.33 -15.08
N PRO A 142 11.07 21.45 -14.39
CA PRO A 142 12.30 21.59 -13.61
C PRO A 142 12.35 20.50 -12.51
N GLU A 143 13.50 19.85 -12.32
CA GLU A 143 13.67 18.84 -11.24
C GLU A 143 13.32 19.40 -9.86
N GLN A 144 13.61 20.68 -9.62
CA GLN A 144 13.27 21.34 -8.36
C GLN A 144 11.76 21.31 -8.11
N ARG A 145 10.95 21.54 -9.13
CA ARG A 145 9.49 21.47 -9.04
C ARG A 145 9.01 20.06 -8.69
N VAL A 146 9.62 19.05 -9.31
CA VAL A 146 9.29 17.64 -9.02
C VAL A 146 9.71 17.26 -7.59
N ARG A 147 10.88 17.72 -7.12
CA ARG A 147 11.30 17.53 -5.71
C ARG A 147 10.35 18.18 -4.71
N GLU A 148 9.81 19.35 -5.01
CA GLU A 148 8.80 20.00 -4.16
C GLU A 148 7.52 19.18 -4.06
N LEU A 149 7.07 18.58 -5.15
CA LEU A 149 5.92 17.67 -5.14
C LEU A 149 6.20 16.40 -4.32
N VAL A 150 7.40 15.83 -4.45
CA VAL A 150 7.82 14.68 -3.61
C VAL A 150 7.80 15.07 -2.12
N ALA A 151 8.36 16.24 -1.78
CA ALA A 151 8.37 16.71 -0.40
C ALA A 151 6.95 16.95 0.16
N ALA A 152 6.04 17.47 -0.66
CA ALA A 152 4.64 17.68 -0.28
C ALA A 152 3.87 16.36 -0.09
N ALA A 153 4.23 15.31 -0.84
CA ALA A 153 3.63 13.97 -0.73
C ALA A 153 4.35 13.07 0.29
N THR A 154 5.37 13.60 1.00
CA THR A 154 6.13 12.85 2.00
C THR A 154 5.42 12.92 3.35
N SER A 155 5.09 11.79 3.92
CA SER A 155 4.58 11.63 5.27
C SER A 155 5.73 11.32 6.23
N GLY A 156 5.83 12.10 7.31
CA GLY A 156 6.83 11.88 8.36
C GLY A 156 6.44 10.75 9.31
N ARG A 157 7.34 10.46 10.25
CA ARG A 157 7.11 9.46 11.31
C ARG A 157 5.97 9.90 12.23
N ALA A 158 5.06 9.00 12.56
CA ALA A 158 4.02 9.26 13.53
C ALA A 158 4.64 9.57 14.90
N LEU A 159 4.14 10.63 15.57
CA LEU A 159 4.70 11.14 16.84
C LEU A 159 6.20 11.49 16.77
N GLY A 160 6.79 11.61 15.57
CA GLY A 160 8.19 11.92 15.35
C GLY A 160 9.16 10.72 15.46
N PHE A 161 8.72 9.56 15.92
CA PHE A 161 9.59 8.40 16.13
C PHE A 161 8.99 7.05 15.71
N VAL A 162 7.70 6.96 15.45
CA VAL A 162 7.04 5.68 15.07
C VAL A 162 6.93 5.57 13.55
N GLY A 163 7.39 4.47 13.00
CA GLY A 163 7.37 4.19 11.56
C GLY A 163 8.55 4.80 10.81
N GLU A 164 8.45 4.81 9.51
CA GLU A 164 9.41 5.40 8.58
C GLU A 164 8.78 6.54 7.80
N GLU A 165 9.61 7.38 7.20
CA GLU A 165 9.14 8.39 6.25
C GLU A 165 8.75 7.71 4.94
N THR A 166 7.60 8.04 4.39
CA THR A 166 7.07 7.46 3.17
C THR A 166 6.56 8.51 2.20
N VAL A 167 6.52 8.16 0.92
CA VAL A 167 5.97 8.99 -0.15
C VAL A 167 4.85 8.22 -0.82
N ASN A 168 3.63 8.75 -0.77
CA ASN A 168 2.47 8.15 -1.41
C ASN A 168 2.50 8.42 -2.93
N VAL A 169 2.81 7.38 -3.71
CA VAL A 169 2.95 7.48 -5.17
C VAL A 169 1.64 7.84 -5.86
N THR A 170 0.51 7.39 -5.33
CA THR A 170 -0.79 7.67 -5.93
C THR A 170 -1.17 9.14 -5.77
N GLU A 171 -0.94 9.73 -4.60
CA GLU A 171 -1.11 11.16 -4.36
C GLU A 171 -0.13 12.00 -5.17
N LEU A 172 1.14 11.60 -5.20
CA LEU A 172 2.19 12.28 -5.94
C LEU A 172 1.87 12.34 -7.44
N ASN A 173 1.43 11.23 -8.02
CA ASN A 173 1.06 11.18 -9.43
C ASN A 173 -0.20 12.02 -9.74
N ARG A 174 -1.15 12.11 -8.81
CA ARG A 174 -2.29 13.03 -8.92
C ARG A 174 -1.86 14.50 -8.88
N ALA A 175 -0.93 14.83 -7.99
CA ALA A 175 -0.39 16.19 -7.89
C ALA A 175 0.38 16.59 -9.16
N LEU A 176 1.10 15.66 -9.78
CA LEU A 176 1.73 15.86 -11.09
C LEU A 176 0.71 16.16 -12.19
N ASP A 177 -0.42 15.44 -12.21
CA ASP A 177 -1.46 15.65 -13.22
C ASP A 177 -2.21 16.98 -13.01
N ALA A 178 -2.34 17.43 -11.78
CA ALA A 178 -3.00 18.70 -11.43
C ALA A 178 -2.11 19.94 -11.64
N GLY A 179 -0.80 19.77 -11.65
CA GLY A 179 0.18 20.85 -11.73
C GLY A 179 0.97 20.94 -13.04
N ALA A 180 0.61 20.10 -14.03
CA ALA A 180 1.23 20.05 -15.34
C ALA A 180 0.49 20.94 -16.34
#